data_1ac90738f6f55beba3697e1fd7975352
#
_entry.id   1ac90738f6f55beba3697e1fd7975352
#
_cell.length_a   1.000
_cell.length_b   1.000
_cell.length_c   1.000
_cell.angle_alpha   90.00
_cell.angle_beta   90.00
_cell.angle_gamma   90.00
#
_symmetry.space_group_name_H-M   'P 1'
#
loop_
_entity.id
_entity.type
_entity.pdbx_description
1 polymer ?
#
loop_
_entity_poly.entity_id
_entity_poly.type
_entity_poly.pdbx_seq_one_letter_code
_entity_poly.pdbx_strand_id
1 'polypeptide(L)'
;MPKPTRLHLIFARAANGVIGKNNALPWHLPEDLAHFKRTTMGQPVIMGRKTWDSLPPKFRPLPGRLNIVVTRDTGWTAEGAAVAHSLEAARDHCPPGSDAWVIGGAQVYAQALPLATSVVVTEIAQDFEGDAFAPELGPGWTAVEREDQVAANGLPFSFVTYQRAAAL
;
A
#
# COMPACT_ATOMS: atom_id res chain seq x y z
N MET A 1 25.99 12.26 -3.93
CA MET A 1 25.19 11.50 -2.98
C MET A 1 23.97 10.94 -3.68
N PRO A 2 23.72 9.64 -3.61
CA PRO A 2 22.50 9.11 -4.19
C PRO A 2 21.28 9.68 -3.46
N LYS A 3 20.22 9.94 -4.21
CA LYS A 3 18.95 10.40 -3.61
C LYS A 3 18.32 9.26 -2.81
N PRO A 4 17.73 9.54 -1.64
CA PRO A 4 17.03 8.49 -0.90
C PRO A 4 15.78 8.02 -1.64
N THR A 5 15.43 6.77 -1.44
CA THR A 5 14.17 6.22 -1.92
C THR A 5 13.02 6.88 -1.16
N ARG A 6 12.03 7.37 -1.89
CA ARG A 6 10.80 7.92 -1.30
C ARG A 6 9.81 6.78 -1.04
N LEU A 7 9.21 6.79 0.14
CA LEU A 7 8.17 5.82 0.50
C LEU A 7 6.80 6.45 0.34
N HIS A 8 5.89 5.69 -0.24
CA HIS A 8 4.49 6.04 -0.40
C HIS A 8 3.64 4.89 0.12
N LEU A 9 2.47 5.20 0.66
CA LEU A 9 1.48 4.21 0.99
C LEU A 9 0.38 4.21 -0.05
N ILE A 10 -0.16 3.03 -0.36
CA ILE A 10 -1.34 2.90 -1.21
C ILE A 10 -2.28 1.88 -0.59
N PHE A 11 -3.53 2.26 -0.38
CA PHE A 11 -4.56 1.37 0.13
C PHE A 11 -5.95 1.86 -0.24
N ALA A 12 -6.91 0.94 -0.17
CA ALA A 12 -8.33 1.27 -0.19
C ALA A 12 -8.89 1.08 1.20
N ARG A 13 -9.78 1.97 1.63
CA ARG A 13 -10.47 1.83 2.91
C ARG A 13 -11.96 2.10 2.78
N ALA A 14 -12.75 1.35 3.54
CA ALA A 14 -14.17 1.60 3.67
C ALA A 14 -14.42 2.90 4.46
N ALA A 15 -15.65 3.39 4.41
CA ALA A 15 -16.03 4.59 5.15
C ALA A 15 -15.74 4.47 6.65
N ASN A 16 -15.83 3.25 7.21
CA ASN A 16 -15.51 2.98 8.61
C ASN A 16 -14.04 2.61 8.87
N GLY A 17 -13.17 2.77 7.88
CA GLY A 17 -11.73 2.56 8.02
C GLY A 17 -11.22 1.14 7.76
N VAL A 18 -12.09 0.20 7.46
CA VAL A 18 -11.70 -1.19 7.19
C VAL A 18 -10.88 -1.29 5.91
N ILE A 19 -9.77 -2.04 5.97
CA ILE A 19 -8.92 -2.33 4.81
C ILE A 19 -8.83 -3.83 4.49
N GLY A 20 -9.34 -4.69 5.35
CA GLY A 20 -9.29 -6.13 5.12
C GLY A 20 -10.16 -6.92 6.08
N LYS A 21 -10.46 -8.15 5.68
CA LYS A 21 -11.18 -9.13 6.48
C LYS A 21 -10.64 -10.52 6.13
N ASN A 22 -10.20 -11.26 7.15
CA ASN A 22 -9.64 -12.60 6.98
C ASN A 22 -8.53 -12.64 5.91
N ASN A 23 -7.65 -11.64 5.95
CA ASN A 23 -6.52 -11.48 5.03
C ASN A 23 -6.93 -11.30 3.56
N ALA A 24 -8.14 -10.78 3.30
CA ALA A 24 -8.66 -10.52 1.96
C ALA A 24 -9.39 -9.17 1.95
N LEU A 25 -9.70 -8.67 0.74
CA LEU A 25 -10.50 -7.46 0.59
C LEU A 25 -11.98 -7.80 0.73
N PRO A 26 -12.74 -7.07 1.57
CA PRO A 26 -14.17 -7.36 1.77
C PRO A 26 -15.06 -6.84 0.64
N TRP A 27 -14.53 -6.11 -0.32
CA TRP A 27 -15.26 -5.56 -1.47
C TRP A 27 -14.73 -6.11 -2.77
N HIS A 28 -15.55 -5.96 -3.81
CA HIS A 28 -15.17 -6.25 -5.18
C HIS A 28 -15.13 -4.94 -5.96
N LEU A 29 -13.93 -4.48 -6.31
CA LEU A 29 -13.74 -3.19 -6.97
C LEU A 29 -12.62 -3.30 -8.02
N PRO A 30 -12.92 -3.87 -9.21
CA PRO A 30 -11.91 -4.04 -10.26
C PRO A 30 -11.26 -2.73 -10.69
N GLU A 31 -11.98 -1.63 -10.63
CA GLU A 31 -11.45 -0.29 -10.95
C GLU A 31 -10.30 0.09 -10.03
N ASP A 32 -10.36 -0.32 -8.75
CA ASP A 32 -9.28 -0.07 -7.80
C ASP A 32 -8.08 -0.96 -8.06
N LEU A 33 -8.29 -2.21 -8.44
CA LEU A 33 -7.20 -3.10 -8.82
C LEU A 33 -6.44 -2.56 -10.02
N ALA A 34 -7.15 -2.01 -11.01
CA ALA A 34 -6.53 -1.38 -12.17
C ALA A 34 -5.75 -0.12 -11.77
N HIS A 35 -6.30 0.69 -10.87
CA HIS A 35 -5.63 1.87 -10.33
C HIS A 35 -4.34 1.49 -9.58
N PHE A 36 -4.39 0.49 -8.73
CA PHE A 36 -3.25 -0.04 -8.00
C PHE A 36 -2.15 -0.48 -8.98
N LYS A 37 -2.51 -1.23 -10.01
CA LYS A 37 -1.57 -1.70 -11.02
C LYS A 37 -0.90 -0.52 -11.75
N ARG A 38 -1.68 0.46 -12.20
CA ARG A 38 -1.14 1.65 -12.90
C ARG A 38 -0.20 2.43 -12.01
N THR A 39 -0.55 2.58 -10.74
CA THR A 39 0.22 3.40 -9.79
C THR A 39 1.56 2.75 -9.44
N THR A 40 1.59 1.43 -9.29
CA THR A 40 2.77 0.72 -8.79
C THR A 40 3.63 0.09 -9.89
N MET A 41 3.14 0.00 -11.12
CA MET A 41 3.86 -0.71 -12.20
C MET A 41 5.25 -0.10 -12.42
N GLY A 42 6.26 -0.97 -12.48
CA GLY A 42 7.66 -0.56 -12.66
C GLY A 42 8.33 -0.05 -11.40
N GLN A 43 7.63 0.00 -10.27
CA GLN A 43 8.12 0.52 -9.01
C GLN A 43 8.30 -0.59 -7.98
N PRO A 44 9.21 -0.45 -6.99
CA PRO A 44 9.26 -1.41 -5.89
C PRO A 44 7.97 -1.40 -5.06
N VAL A 45 7.54 -2.59 -4.65
CA VAL A 45 6.42 -2.74 -3.72
C VAL A 45 6.90 -3.44 -2.45
N ILE A 46 6.52 -2.90 -1.31
CA ILE A 46 6.93 -3.38 0.02
C ILE A 46 5.69 -3.86 0.75
N MET A 47 5.75 -5.07 1.28
CA MET A 47 4.61 -5.68 1.94
C MET A 47 5.05 -6.54 3.12
N GLY A 48 4.13 -6.75 4.06
CA GLY A 48 4.32 -7.75 5.10
C GLY A 48 4.07 -9.15 4.55
N ARG A 49 4.53 -10.17 5.28
CA ARG A 49 4.39 -11.56 4.87
C ARG A 49 2.92 -11.98 4.67
N LYS A 50 2.01 -11.53 5.53
CA LYS A 50 0.59 -11.87 5.39
C LYS A 50 -0.01 -11.34 4.09
N THR A 51 0.43 -10.16 3.65
CA THR A 51 0.01 -9.61 2.36
C THR A 51 0.55 -10.46 1.22
N TRP A 52 1.82 -10.87 1.28
CA TRP A 52 2.40 -11.79 0.30
C TRP A 52 1.58 -13.09 0.23
N ASP A 53 1.25 -13.67 1.37
CA ASP A 53 0.48 -14.92 1.44
C ASP A 53 -0.94 -14.76 0.88
N SER A 54 -1.50 -13.54 0.90
CA SER A 54 -2.83 -13.25 0.37
C SER A 54 -2.87 -13.13 -1.15
N LEU A 55 -1.72 -12.95 -1.79
CA LEU A 55 -1.67 -12.83 -3.25
C LEU A 55 -1.93 -14.19 -3.90
N PRO A 56 -2.77 -14.25 -4.96
CA PRO A 56 -2.92 -15.49 -5.72
C PRO A 56 -1.57 -15.97 -6.24
N PRO A 57 -1.31 -17.30 -6.27
CA PRO A 57 0.01 -17.81 -6.70
C PRO A 57 0.49 -17.31 -8.05
N LYS A 58 -0.42 -17.09 -9.01
CA LYS A 58 -0.07 -16.59 -10.35
C LYS A 58 0.33 -15.11 -10.36
N PHE A 59 0.02 -14.37 -9.28
CA PHE A 59 0.39 -12.96 -9.11
C PHE A 59 1.43 -12.77 -8.01
N ARG A 60 2.12 -13.82 -7.65
CA ARG A 60 3.13 -13.83 -6.61
C ARG A 60 4.46 -14.33 -7.17
N PRO A 61 5.42 -13.43 -7.51
CA PRO A 61 5.43 -12.00 -7.23
C PRO A 61 4.51 -11.20 -8.16
N LEU A 62 4.16 -9.99 -7.72
CA LEU A 62 3.42 -9.06 -8.58
C LEU A 62 4.29 -8.73 -9.80
N PRO A 63 3.80 -8.97 -11.02
CA PRO A 63 4.64 -8.85 -12.22
C PRO A 63 5.06 -7.41 -12.51
N GLY A 64 6.26 -7.25 -13.06
CA GLY A 64 6.79 -5.95 -13.48
C GLY A 64 7.25 -5.05 -12.35
N ARG A 65 7.35 -5.57 -11.12
CA ARG A 65 7.70 -4.81 -9.92
C ARG A 65 8.69 -5.59 -9.08
N LEU A 66 9.61 -4.88 -8.40
CA LEU A 66 10.45 -5.50 -7.38
C LEU A 66 9.59 -5.74 -6.14
N ASN A 67 9.40 -6.99 -5.76
CA ASN A 67 8.61 -7.37 -4.59
C ASN A 67 9.52 -7.55 -3.39
N ILE A 68 9.28 -6.79 -2.33
CA ILE A 68 10.05 -6.83 -1.09
C ILE A 68 9.11 -7.21 0.05
N VAL A 69 9.43 -8.29 0.76
CA VAL A 69 8.62 -8.78 1.88
C VAL A 69 9.35 -8.51 3.19
N VAL A 70 8.69 -7.81 4.10
CA VAL A 70 9.21 -7.52 5.43
C VAL A 70 8.69 -8.58 6.39
N THR A 71 9.59 -9.30 7.04
CA THR A 71 9.26 -10.31 8.03
C THR A 71 10.35 -10.40 9.09
N ARG A 72 9.97 -10.71 10.32
CA ARG A 72 10.93 -10.98 11.40
C ARG A 72 11.50 -12.39 11.33
N ASP A 73 10.88 -13.27 10.55
CA ASP A 73 11.34 -14.65 10.39
C ASP A 73 12.58 -14.70 9.50
N THR A 74 13.73 -14.89 10.11
CA THR A 74 15.02 -14.91 9.42
C THR A 74 15.21 -16.11 8.52
N GLY A 75 14.40 -17.16 8.69
CA GLY A 75 14.43 -18.35 7.85
C GLY A 75 13.44 -18.34 6.70
N TRP A 76 12.59 -17.30 6.61
CA TRP A 76 11.58 -17.24 5.57
C TRP A 76 12.17 -16.77 4.26
N THR A 77 11.85 -17.49 3.18
CA THR A 77 12.20 -17.11 1.82
C THR A 77 11.04 -17.45 0.90
N ALA A 78 10.96 -16.79 -0.24
CA ALA A 78 10.00 -17.11 -1.29
C ALA A 78 10.59 -16.75 -2.64
N GLU A 79 10.27 -17.56 -3.63
CA GLU A 79 10.72 -17.29 -5.01
C GLU A 79 10.10 -15.99 -5.51
N GLY A 80 10.94 -15.13 -6.06
CA GLY A 80 10.51 -13.84 -6.60
C GLY A 80 10.39 -12.72 -5.58
N ALA A 81 10.65 -13.00 -4.30
CA ALA A 81 10.62 -11.98 -3.25
C ALA A 81 12.02 -11.66 -2.75
N ALA A 82 12.34 -10.38 -2.64
CA ALA A 82 13.43 -9.93 -1.80
C ALA A 82 12.93 -9.91 -0.34
N VAL A 83 13.74 -10.38 0.59
CA VAL A 83 13.36 -10.47 1.99
C VAL A 83 14.09 -9.41 2.79
N ALA A 84 13.36 -8.68 3.62
CA ALA A 84 13.92 -7.69 4.52
C ALA A 84 13.37 -7.93 5.94
N HIS A 85 14.17 -7.63 6.94
CA HIS A 85 13.77 -7.86 8.34
C HIS A 85 13.39 -6.57 9.07
N SER A 86 13.40 -5.46 8.35
CA SER A 86 12.91 -4.16 8.81
C SER A 86 12.46 -3.34 7.62
N LEU A 87 11.69 -2.29 7.90
CA LEU A 87 11.27 -1.36 6.84
C LEU A 87 12.47 -0.62 6.25
N GLU A 88 13.44 -0.26 7.09
CA GLU A 88 14.67 0.40 6.65
C GLU A 88 15.47 -0.50 5.71
N ALA A 89 15.59 -1.79 6.04
CA ALA A 89 16.26 -2.76 5.18
C ALA A 89 15.51 -2.94 3.85
N ALA A 90 14.17 -2.93 3.89
CA ALA A 90 13.35 -2.98 2.67
C ALA A 90 13.63 -1.78 1.77
N ARG A 91 13.73 -0.61 2.35
CA ARG A 91 14.04 0.62 1.61
C ARG A 91 15.41 0.53 0.94
N ASP A 92 16.39 -0.09 1.61
CA ASP A 92 17.75 -0.27 1.07
C ASP A 92 17.80 -1.22 -0.12
N HIS A 93 16.81 -2.11 -0.28
CA HIS A 93 16.68 -2.95 -1.48
C HIS A 93 16.26 -2.16 -2.71
N CYS A 94 15.72 -0.95 -2.54
CA CYS A 94 15.20 -0.15 -3.63
C CYS A 94 16.32 0.62 -4.33
N PRO A 95 16.21 0.84 -5.65
CA PRO A 95 17.17 1.70 -6.34
C PRO A 95 17.16 3.12 -5.73
N PRO A 96 18.33 3.76 -5.59
CA PRO A 96 18.39 5.13 -5.08
C PRO A 96 17.51 6.08 -5.88
N GLY A 97 16.78 6.96 -5.19
CA GLY A 97 15.90 7.94 -5.82
C GLY A 97 14.61 7.39 -6.37
N SER A 98 14.35 6.09 -6.19
CA SER A 98 13.10 5.49 -6.65
C SER A 98 11.92 5.82 -5.72
N ASP A 99 10.71 5.55 -6.21
CA ASP A 99 9.48 5.63 -5.44
C ASP A 99 9.04 4.21 -5.10
N ALA A 100 8.99 3.88 -3.82
CA ALA A 100 8.57 2.57 -3.35
C ALA A 100 7.19 2.66 -2.71
N TRP A 101 6.36 1.66 -2.98
CA TRP A 101 4.95 1.64 -2.56
C TRP A 101 4.74 0.59 -1.48
N VAL A 102 4.34 1.02 -0.30
CA VAL A 102 3.95 0.13 0.79
C VAL A 102 2.50 -0.30 0.56
N ILE A 103 2.28 -1.60 0.40
CA ILE A 103 0.98 -2.14 -0.04
C ILE A 103 0.25 -2.96 1.03
N GLY A 104 0.75 -2.99 2.24
CA GLY A 104 0.05 -3.62 3.37
C GLY A 104 0.95 -4.52 4.19
N GLY A 105 0.47 -5.07 5.23
CA GLY A 105 -0.83 -4.82 5.85
C GLY A 105 -0.81 -3.69 6.88
N ALA A 106 -1.79 -3.72 7.75
CA ALA A 106 -2.02 -2.63 8.72
C ALA A 106 -0.77 -2.28 9.54
N GLN A 107 -0.02 -3.28 10.01
CA GLN A 107 1.19 -3.04 10.80
C GLN A 107 2.29 -2.37 9.99
N VAL A 108 2.47 -2.78 8.74
CA VAL A 108 3.48 -2.20 7.86
C VAL A 108 3.10 -0.77 7.49
N TYR A 109 1.83 -0.51 7.22
CA TYR A 109 1.34 0.86 7.01
C TYR A 109 1.64 1.75 8.20
N ALA A 110 1.34 1.28 9.42
CA ALA A 110 1.58 2.06 10.63
C ALA A 110 3.08 2.39 10.82
N GLN A 111 3.96 1.45 10.51
CA GLN A 111 5.40 1.67 10.60
C GLN A 111 5.92 2.62 9.52
N ALA A 112 5.34 2.55 8.32
CA ALA A 112 5.80 3.33 7.18
C ALA A 112 5.26 4.75 7.16
N LEU A 113 4.10 4.99 7.76
CA LEU A 113 3.45 6.31 7.71
C LEU A 113 4.35 7.46 8.16
N PRO A 114 5.10 7.35 9.27
CA PRO A 114 6.01 8.44 9.67
C PRO A 114 7.13 8.71 8.67
N LEU A 115 7.45 7.76 7.80
CA LEU A 115 8.53 7.86 6.82
C LEU A 115 8.01 8.20 5.42
N ALA A 116 6.69 8.15 5.20
CA ALA A 116 6.10 8.30 3.88
C ALA A 116 6.02 9.77 3.46
N THR A 117 6.15 10.01 2.16
CA THR A 117 6.00 11.34 1.57
C THR A 117 4.61 11.57 1.01
N SER A 118 3.91 10.50 0.62
CA SER A 118 2.52 10.58 0.17
C SER A 118 1.74 9.33 0.53
N VAL A 119 0.42 9.45 0.56
CA VAL A 119 -0.51 8.35 0.80
C VAL A 119 -1.61 8.45 -0.25
N VAL A 120 -1.74 7.42 -1.07
CA VAL A 120 -2.78 7.33 -2.09
C VAL A 120 -3.86 6.40 -1.55
N VAL A 121 -5.06 6.93 -1.35
CA VAL A 121 -6.16 6.23 -0.71
C VAL A 121 -7.33 6.13 -1.67
N THR A 122 -7.88 4.93 -1.82
CA THR A 122 -9.20 4.76 -2.42
C THR A 122 -10.22 4.81 -1.30
N GLU A 123 -10.98 5.89 -1.24
CA GLU A 123 -12.04 6.09 -0.25
C GLU A 123 -13.32 5.46 -0.77
N ILE A 124 -13.80 4.40 -0.11
CA ILE A 124 -15.03 3.71 -0.52
C ILE A 124 -16.18 4.24 0.33
N ALA A 125 -17.24 4.73 -0.32
CA ALA A 125 -18.36 5.39 0.35
C ALA A 125 -19.38 4.39 0.91
N GLN A 126 -18.89 3.36 1.62
CA GLN A 126 -19.70 2.34 2.25
C GLN A 126 -18.91 1.70 3.38
N ASP A 127 -19.58 1.36 4.47
CA ASP A 127 -18.99 0.59 5.57
C ASP A 127 -18.92 -0.88 5.20
N PHE A 128 -17.87 -1.56 5.66
CA PHE A 128 -17.72 -3.00 5.52
C PHE A 128 -17.30 -3.61 6.86
N GLU A 129 -17.67 -4.85 7.09
CA GLU A 129 -17.11 -5.61 8.20
C GLU A 129 -15.67 -5.99 7.89
N GLY A 130 -14.81 -5.92 8.90
CA GLY A 130 -13.43 -6.32 8.73
C GLY A 130 -12.67 -6.36 10.04
N ASP A 131 -11.45 -6.89 9.97
CA ASP A 131 -10.57 -7.07 11.11
C ASP A 131 -9.24 -6.31 10.97
N ALA A 132 -9.00 -5.68 9.83
CA ALA A 132 -7.85 -4.82 9.61
C ALA A 132 -8.33 -3.41 9.26
N PHE A 133 -7.62 -2.40 9.79
CA PHE A 133 -8.00 -1.00 9.66
C PHE A 133 -6.83 -0.17 9.16
N ALA A 134 -7.15 0.88 8.39
CA ALA A 134 -6.16 1.83 7.91
C ALA A 134 -5.55 2.60 9.08
N PRO A 135 -4.26 3.01 8.97
CA PRO A 135 -3.69 3.93 9.95
C PRO A 135 -4.39 5.29 9.85
N GLU A 136 -4.52 5.96 10.99
CA GLU A 136 -4.96 7.36 10.99
C GLU A 136 -3.81 8.23 10.49
N LEU A 137 -4.10 9.09 9.52
CA LEU A 137 -3.06 9.96 8.96
C LEU A 137 -2.64 11.05 9.94
N GLY A 138 -3.56 11.55 10.74
CA GLY A 138 -3.29 12.60 11.69
C GLY A 138 -3.12 14.00 11.06
N PRO A 139 -2.82 15.01 11.87
CA PRO A 139 -2.55 16.35 11.37
C PRO A 139 -1.21 16.37 10.62
N GLY A 140 -1.07 17.18 9.64
CA GLY A 140 0.16 17.25 8.84
C GLY A 140 0.04 16.57 7.49
N TRP A 141 -1.10 15.95 7.21
CA TRP A 141 -1.42 15.40 5.90
C TRP A 141 -2.52 16.24 5.25
N THR A 142 -2.34 16.56 3.97
CA THR A 142 -3.27 17.38 3.21
C THR A 142 -3.69 16.64 1.95
N ALA A 143 -4.99 16.56 1.69
CA ALA A 143 -5.50 16.03 0.43
C ALA A 143 -5.19 17.04 -0.69
N VAL A 144 -4.40 16.61 -1.69
CA VAL A 144 -3.97 17.47 -2.79
C VAL A 144 -4.64 17.12 -4.11
N GLU A 145 -5.16 15.90 -4.23
CA GLU A 145 -5.93 15.47 -5.40
C GLU A 145 -7.11 14.62 -4.94
N ARG A 146 -8.22 14.73 -5.65
CA ARG A 146 -9.40 13.91 -5.42
C ARG A 146 -10.12 13.67 -6.74
N GLU A 147 -10.43 12.40 -7.03
CA GLU A 147 -11.18 12.01 -8.21
C GLU A 147 -12.33 11.11 -7.77
N ASP A 148 -13.56 11.61 -7.88
CA ASP A 148 -14.75 10.85 -7.51
C ASP A 148 -15.17 9.94 -8.66
N GLN A 149 -15.53 8.69 -8.32
CA GLN A 149 -15.89 7.63 -9.27
C GLN A 149 -17.12 6.88 -8.79
N VAL A 150 -17.78 6.20 -9.72
CA VAL A 150 -18.79 5.20 -9.40
C VAL A 150 -18.42 3.92 -10.13
N ALA A 151 -18.29 2.82 -9.39
CA ALA A 151 -17.93 1.53 -9.96
C ALA A 151 -19.06 0.97 -10.81
N ALA A 152 -18.72 0.03 -11.72
CA ALA A 152 -19.70 -0.64 -12.54
C ALA A 152 -20.78 -1.35 -11.71
N ASN A 153 -20.45 -1.80 -10.48
CA ASN A 153 -21.41 -2.39 -9.56
C ASN A 153 -22.21 -1.36 -8.75
N GLY A 154 -22.05 -0.06 -9.04
CA GLY A 154 -22.77 1.01 -8.36
C GLY A 154 -22.11 1.55 -7.10
N LEU A 155 -20.97 1.00 -6.68
CA LEU A 155 -20.29 1.43 -5.45
C LEU A 155 -19.56 2.76 -5.68
N PRO A 156 -19.91 3.84 -4.95
CA PRO A 156 -19.19 5.10 -5.06
C PRO A 156 -17.83 5.00 -4.36
N PHE A 157 -16.82 5.57 -4.97
CA PHE A 157 -15.49 5.63 -4.39
C PHE A 157 -14.74 6.85 -4.92
N SER A 158 -13.62 7.19 -4.28
CA SER A 158 -12.78 8.31 -4.70
C SER A 158 -11.32 7.92 -4.59
N PHE A 159 -10.50 8.33 -5.57
CA PHE A 159 -9.05 8.27 -5.45
C PHE A 159 -8.58 9.59 -4.84
N VAL A 160 -7.95 9.53 -3.68
CA VAL A 160 -7.48 10.71 -2.95
C VAL A 160 -5.99 10.58 -2.70
N THR A 161 -5.23 11.60 -3.07
CA THR A 161 -3.80 11.66 -2.76
C THR A 161 -3.58 12.64 -1.63
N TYR A 162 -2.94 12.17 -0.57
CA TYR A 162 -2.52 12.99 0.58
C TYR A 162 -1.02 13.21 0.51
N GLN A 163 -0.59 14.41 0.81
CA GLN A 163 0.82 14.73 0.94
C GLN A 163 1.09 15.32 2.33
N ARG A 164 2.30 15.09 2.81
CA ARG A 164 2.73 15.67 4.05
C ARG A 164 2.83 17.18 3.92
N ALA A 165 2.34 17.89 4.92
CA ALA A 165 2.48 19.34 4.95
C ALA A 165 3.95 19.73 4.89
N ALA A 166 4.27 20.81 4.17
CA ALA A 166 5.64 21.27 4.07
C ALA A 166 6.18 21.63 5.44
N ALA A 167 7.41 21.19 5.73
CA ALA A 167 8.11 21.62 6.93
C ALA A 167 8.44 23.10 6.82
N LEU A 168 8.16 23.84 7.87
CA LEU A 168 8.47 25.26 7.95
C LEU A 168 9.79 25.47 8.69
#